data_4e272e263fd4b00d5c82757420869036
#
_entry.id   4e272e263fd4b00d5c82757420869036
#
_cell.length_a   1.000
_cell.length_b   1.000
_cell.length_c   1.000
_cell.angle_alpha   90.00
_cell.angle_beta   90.00
_cell.angle_gamma   90.00
#
_symmetry.space_group_name_H-M   'P 1'
#
loop_
_entity.id
_entity.type
_entity.pdbx_description
1 polymer ?
#
loop_
_entity_poly.entity_id
_entity_poly.type
_entity_poly.pdbx_seq_one_letter_code
_entity_poly.pdbx_strand_id
1 'polypeptide(L)'
;KGVYKSIIELGYIADLIDINDLEGLKELRAYDFVFIALHGFEGEGGTLQKCLDDLNILYSGSGSKCCKNTWNKKLTKKILKQNNINTPLWSEVSKLPSYDSPDAKFSAKYFDKFRPFDAIFLKPQEDGSSIDIFKITNEESNRNAIKACSNPNRGFIYEEYIEGKEFTVTIVDDECFPPIEIISKNEFYDYDAKYLSDKTILKEAKLNRNELIEINKIATDAFKALNCDGWARVDLIQGSDGKFYVIEINTVPGMTX
;
A
#
# COMPACT_ATOMS: atom_id res chain seq x y z
N LYS A 1 -14.69 -15.25 1.53
CA LYS A 1 -15.41 -16.50 1.12
C LYS A 1 -14.51 -17.45 0.35
N GLY A 2 -13.68 -16.97 -0.60
CA GLY A 2 -12.74 -17.81 -1.37
C GLY A 2 -11.77 -18.57 -0.48
N VAL A 3 -11.05 -17.85 0.39
CA VAL A 3 -10.09 -18.45 1.33
C VAL A 3 -10.76 -19.52 2.22
N TYR A 4 -11.93 -19.22 2.75
CA TYR A 4 -12.69 -20.16 3.57
C TYR A 4 -12.94 -21.48 2.82
N LYS A 5 -13.42 -21.38 1.57
CA LYS A 5 -13.65 -22.57 0.73
C LYS A 5 -12.38 -23.37 0.52
N SER A 6 -11.26 -22.69 0.22
CA SER A 6 -9.97 -23.35 0.01
C SER A 6 -9.49 -24.08 1.27
N ILE A 7 -9.68 -23.48 2.44
CA ILE A 7 -9.30 -24.11 3.72
C ILE A 7 -10.10 -25.41 3.93
N ILE A 8 -11.41 -25.36 3.67
CA ILE A 8 -12.29 -26.56 3.78
C ILE A 8 -11.86 -27.62 2.76
N GLU A 9 -11.60 -27.21 1.51
CA GLU A 9 -11.17 -28.13 0.44
C GLU A 9 -9.83 -28.82 0.77
N LEU A 10 -8.98 -28.15 1.53
CA LEU A 10 -7.71 -28.73 2.01
C LEU A 10 -7.91 -29.67 3.21
N GLY A 11 -9.14 -29.85 3.69
CA GLY A 11 -9.47 -30.79 4.76
C GLY A 11 -9.41 -30.23 6.17
N TYR A 12 -9.27 -28.90 6.31
CA TYR A 12 -9.27 -28.26 7.63
C TYR A 12 -10.70 -27.91 8.04
N ILE A 13 -10.91 -27.86 9.35
CA ILE A 13 -12.15 -27.37 9.95
C ILE A 13 -12.00 -25.85 10.10
N ALA A 14 -12.95 -25.08 9.60
CA ALA A 14 -12.87 -23.62 9.67
C ALA A 14 -14.24 -23.01 9.93
N ASP A 15 -14.24 -21.91 10.66
CA ASP A 15 -15.41 -21.05 10.86
C ASP A 15 -15.13 -19.69 10.21
N LEU A 16 -16.14 -19.12 9.60
CA LEU A 16 -16.08 -17.77 9.04
C LEU A 16 -16.69 -16.81 10.06
N ILE A 17 -15.87 -15.96 10.63
CA ILE A 17 -16.26 -15.07 11.73
C ILE A 17 -16.14 -13.61 11.29
N ASP A 18 -17.17 -12.83 11.54
CA ASP A 18 -17.08 -11.37 11.46
C ASP A 18 -16.58 -10.88 12.83
N ILE A 19 -15.54 -10.05 12.82
CA ILE A 19 -14.93 -9.53 14.04
C ILE A 19 -15.96 -8.77 14.90
N ASN A 20 -16.97 -8.18 14.28
CA ASN A 20 -18.02 -7.44 14.98
C ASN A 20 -19.01 -8.35 15.72
N ASP A 21 -19.01 -9.66 15.41
CA ASP A 21 -19.87 -10.62 16.09
C ASP A 21 -19.24 -11.15 17.39
N LEU A 22 -17.96 -10.85 17.63
CA LEU A 22 -17.25 -11.30 18.83
C LEU A 22 -17.53 -10.36 20.00
N GLU A 23 -17.73 -10.91 21.19
CA GLU A 23 -17.77 -10.16 22.44
C GLU A 23 -16.37 -9.65 22.82
N GLY A 24 -15.34 -10.38 22.37
CA GLY A 24 -13.95 -10.02 22.53
C GLY A 24 -13.03 -10.98 21.82
N LEU A 25 -11.84 -10.51 21.45
CA LEU A 25 -10.86 -11.31 20.71
C LEU A 25 -10.41 -12.56 21.46
N LYS A 26 -10.53 -12.61 22.80
CA LYS A 26 -10.18 -13.78 23.61
C LYS A 26 -10.99 -15.04 23.24
N GLU A 27 -12.17 -14.86 22.60
CA GLU A 27 -12.96 -15.99 22.11
C GLU A 27 -12.21 -16.79 21.05
N LEU A 28 -11.31 -16.13 20.31
CA LEU A 28 -10.49 -16.76 19.28
C LEU A 28 -9.47 -17.76 19.84
N ARG A 29 -9.26 -17.80 21.15
CA ARG A 29 -8.44 -18.83 21.80
C ARG A 29 -8.98 -20.26 21.62
N ALA A 30 -10.26 -20.38 21.23
CA ALA A 30 -10.87 -21.67 20.93
C ALA A 30 -10.34 -22.29 19.62
N TYR A 31 -9.61 -21.51 18.81
CA TYR A 31 -9.09 -21.93 17.51
C TYR A 31 -7.58 -22.15 17.58
N ASP A 32 -7.10 -23.07 16.77
CA ASP A 32 -5.66 -23.35 16.65
C ASP A 32 -4.93 -22.23 15.89
N PHE A 33 -5.65 -21.54 15.00
CA PHE A 33 -5.05 -20.54 14.09
C PHE A 33 -6.14 -19.60 13.56
N VAL A 34 -5.80 -18.32 13.40
CA VAL A 34 -6.69 -17.30 12.85
C VAL A 34 -6.15 -16.83 11.50
N PHE A 35 -6.90 -17.05 10.43
CA PHE A 35 -6.57 -16.47 9.13
C PHE A 35 -7.21 -15.08 9.05
N ILE A 36 -6.36 -14.04 8.99
CA ILE A 36 -6.84 -12.65 8.90
C ILE A 36 -7.17 -12.34 7.44
N ALA A 37 -8.45 -12.06 7.17
CA ALA A 37 -8.94 -11.64 5.85
C ALA A 37 -9.63 -10.27 5.96
N LEU A 38 -9.14 -9.44 6.88
CA LEU A 38 -9.72 -8.14 7.22
C LEU A 38 -8.86 -7.04 6.60
N HIS A 39 -9.44 -6.25 5.71
CA HIS A 39 -8.73 -5.17 5.01
C HIS A 39 -8.89 -3.84 5.73
N GLY A 40 -8.02 -2.88 5.38
CA GLY A 40 -8.03 -1.55 5.97
C GLY A 40 -7.32 -1.52 7.33
N PHE A 41 -7.44 -0.41 8.03
CA PHE A 41 -6.73 -0.19 9.30
C PHE A 41 -6.96 -1.31 10.31
N GLU A 42 -8.17 -1.81 10.40
CA GLU A 42 -8.54 -2.86 11.38
C GLU A 42 -7.71 -4.14 11.20
N GLY A 43 -7.46 -4.54 9.96
CA GLY A 43 -6.69 -5.75 9.66
C GLY A 43 -5.22 -5.51 9.35
N GLU A 44 -4.87 -4.30 8.92
CA GLU A 44 -3.54 -3.97 8.39
C GLU A 44 -2.76 -2.96 9.23
N GLY A 45 -3.39 -2.32 10.21
CA GLY A 45 -2.77 -1.26 11.00
C GLY A 45 -1.86 -1.74 12.14
N GLY A 46 -1.89 -3.04 12.46
CA GLY A 46 -1.04 -3.63 13.48
C GLY A 46 -1.67 -3.80 14.86
N THR A 47 -2.76 -3.12 15.14
CA THR A 47 -3.43 -3.20 16.45
C THR A 47 -4.04 -4.58 16.68
N LEU A 48 -4.72 -5.15 15.67
CA LEU A 48 -5.28 -6.50 15.77
C LEU A 48 -4.19 -7.52 16.05
N GLN A 49 -3.09 -7.45 15.29
CA GLN A 49 -1.96 -8.37 15.47
C GLN A 49 -1.37 -8.27 16.88
N LYS A 50 -1.22 -7.04 17.41
CA LYS A 50 -0.73 -6.83 18.78
C LYS A 50 -1.67 -7.50 19.82
N CYS A 51 -2.97 -7.35 19.65
CA CYS A 51 -3.96 -7.97 20.55
C CYS A 51 -3.88 -9.50 20.49
N LEU A 52 -3.74 -10.07 19.27
CA LEU A 52 -3.61 -11.51 19.10
C LEU A 52 -2.30 -12.03 19.72
N ASP A 53 -1.20 -11.28 19.57
CA ASP A 53 0.08 -11.60 20.21
C ASP A 53 -0.07 -11.64 21.75
N ASP A 54 -0.71 -10.61 22.31
CA ASP A 54 -0.91 -10.49 23.78
C ASP A 54 -1.79 -11.65 24.32
N LEU A 55 -2.67 -12.18 23.48
CA LEU A 55 -3.54 -13.31 23.83
C LEU A 55 -2.90 -14.68 23.50
N ASN A 56 -1.70 -14.69 22.92
CA ASN A 56 -0.99 -15.89 22.45
C ASN A 56 -1.80 -16.68 21.41
N ILE A 57 -2.47 -15.97 20.49
CA ILE A 57 -3.25 -16.56 19.41
C ILE A 57 -2.40 -16.51 18.12
N LEU A 58 -2.22 -17.65 17.46
CA LEU A 58 -1.51 -17.73 16.20
C LEU A 58 -2.38 -17.19 15.05
N TYR A 59 -1.77 -16.45 14.13
CA TYR A 59 -2.50 -15.84 13.02
C TYR A 59 -1.65 -15.77 11.75
N SER A 60 -2.32 -15.55 10.62
CA SER A 60 -1.68 -15.45 9.30
C SER A 60 -1.03 -14.10 9.08
N GLY A 61 0.10 -14.10 8.36
CA GLY A 61 0.73 -12.90 7.86
C GLY A 61 1.64 -12.21 8.87
N SER A 62 1.90 -10.95 8.57
CA SER A 62 2.91 -10.15 9.28
C SER A 62 2.47 -9.73 10.68
N GLY A 63 3.45 -9.58 11.56
CA GLY A 63 3.21 -9.15 12.93
C GLY A 63 2.91 -7.66 13.07
N SER A 64 2.56 -7.24 14.27
CA SER A 64 2.08 -5.91 14.61
C SER A 64 3.02 -4.80 14.14
N LYS A 65 4.32 -4.92 14.39
CA LYS A 65 5.29 -3.88 14.02
C LYS A 65 5.39 -3.71 12.51
N CYS A 66 5.43 -4.82 11.77
CA CYS A 66 5.44 -4.79 10.31
C CYS A 66 4.18 -4.11 9.77
N CYS A 67 3.01 -4.55 10.23
CA CYS A 67 1.74 -3.98 9.79
C CYS A 67 1.67 -2.46 10.04
N LYS A 68 2.07 -2.02 11.23
CA LYS A 68 2.13 -0.60 11.58
C LYS A 68 3.04 0.19 10.63
N ASN A 69 4.22 -0.35 10.33
CA ASN A 69 5.19 0.29 9.44
C ASN A 69 4.69 0.33 7.99
N THR A 70 4.09 -0.75 7.51
CA THR A 70 3.59 -0.83 6.11
C THR A 70 2.32 -0.04 5.90
N TRP A 71 1.47 0.09 6.92
CA TRP A 71 0.26 0.92 6.85
C TRP A 71 0.60 2.41 6.68
N ASN A 72 1.74 2.85 7.22
CA ASN A 72 2.18 4.24 7.16
C ASN A 72 3.22 4.42 6.05
N LYS A 73 2.84 5.12 4.96
CA LYS A 73 3.70 5.34 3.78
C LYS A 73 5.04 5.98 4.13
N LYS A 74 5.03 6.95 5.07
CA LYS A 74 6.26 7.61 5.51
C LYS A 74 7.23 6.61 6.18
N LEU A 75 6.69 5.76 7.06
CA LEU A 75 7.53 4.76 7.77
C LEU A 75 8.06 3.72 6.78
N THR A 76 7.21 3.23 5.87
CA THR A 76 7.63 2.32 4.80
C THR A 76 8.81 2.91 4.03
N LYS A 77 8.66 4.14 3.53
CA LYS A 77 9.70 4.81 2.72
C LYS A 77 11.00 5.02 3.49
N LYS A 78 10.92 5.37 4.78
CA LYS A 78 12.10 5.52 5.63
C LYS A 78 12.88 4.19 5.73
N ILE A 79 12.16 3.09 5.98
CA ILE A 79 12.77 1.75 6.09
C ILE A 79 13.38 1.32 4.75
N LEU A 80 12.66 1.52 3.65
CA LEU A 80 13.17 1.21 2.31
C LEU A 80 14.46 1.97 2.03
N LYS A 81 14.47 3.29 2.30
CA LYS A 81 15.65 4.13 2.08
C LYS A 81 16.83 3.69 2.93
N GLN A 82 16.60 3.36 4.20
CA GLN A 82 17.64 2.88 5.12
C GLN A 82 18.29 1.57 4.65
N ASN A 83 17.55 0.79 3.83
CA ASN A 83 18.00 -0.48 3.27
C ASN A 83 18.43 -0.37 1.80
N ASN A 84 18.58 0.86 1.29
CA ASN A 84 18.99 1.14 -0.10
C ASN A 84 18.04 0.52 -1.14
N ILE A 85 16.75 0.48 -0.82
CA ILE A 85 15.70 -0.02 -1.72
C ILE A 85 15.04 1.19 -2.38
N ASN A 86 14.95 1.17 -3.72
CA ASN A 86 14.38 2.27 -4.48
C ASN A 86 12.90 2.49 -4.14
N THR A 87 12.55 3.73 -3.84
CA THR A 87 11.16 4.20 -3.67
C THR A 87 11.09 5.62 -4.18
N PRO A 88 9.96 6.10 -4.72
CA PRO A 88 9.89 7.49 -5.19
C PRO A 88 10.26 8.47 -4.08
N LEU A 89 10.90 9.57 -4.44
CA LEU A 89 11.24 10.66 -3.51
C LEU A 89 9.98 11.17 -2.82
N TRP A 90 10.12 11.62 -1.58
CA TRP A 90 8.95 12.14 -0.84
C TRP A 90 9.35 13.27 0.13
N SER A 91 8.33 14.03 0.54
CA SER A 91 8.43 15.04 1.59
C SER A 91 7.22 14.92 2.51
N GLU A 92 7.44 15.11 3.81
CA GLU A 92 6.40 14.94 4.83
C GLU A 92 5.63 16.24 5.06
N VAL A 93 4.33 16.11 5.26
CA VAL A 93 3.45 17.20 5.69
C VAL A 93 2.63 16.67 6.87
N SER A 94 2.82 17.27 8.04
CA SER A 94 2.12 16.82 9.26
C SER A 94 0.62 17.14 9.21
N LYS A 95 0.26 18.22 8.51
CA LYS A 95 -1.13 18.65 8.35
C LYS A 95 -1.21 19.58 7.13
N LEU A 96 -2.25 19.41 6.33
CA LEU A 96 -2.47 20.30 5.19
C LEU A 96 -2.95 21.69 5.68
N PRO A 97 -2.53 22.77 5.02
CA PRO A 97 -3.07 24.09 5.31
C PRO A 97 -4.51 24.20 4.83
N SER A 98 -5.24 25.21 5.30
CA SER A 98 -6.55 25.52 4.73
C SER A 98 -6.38 25.90 3.26
N TYR A 99 -7.31 25.46 2.40
CA TYR A 99 -7.21 25.68 0.96
C TYR A 99 -7.19 27.18 0.56
N ASP A 100 -7.76 28.05 1.40
CA ASP A 100 -7.81 29.50 1.19
C ASP A 100 -6.63 30.22 1.84
N SER A 101 -5.80 29.52 2.59
CA SER A 101 -4.61 30.10 3.23
C SER A 101 -3.53 30.45 2.18
N PRO A 102 -2.75 31.50 2.44
CA PRO A 102 -1.51 31.74 1.67
C PRO A 102 -0.55 30.55 1.69
N ASP A 103 -0.58 29.74 2.76
CA ASP A 103 0.25 28.56 2.91
C ASP A 103 -0.20 27.41 2.02
N ALA A 104 -1.43 27.48 1.47
CA ALA A 104 -1.87 26.54 0.45
C ALA A 104 -1.22 26.81 -0.91
N LYS A 105 -0.52 27.94 -1.04
CA LYS A 105 0.38 28.15 -2.15
C LYS A 105 1.46 27.06 -2.07
N PHE A 106 1.60 26.36 -3.15
CA PHE A 106 2.63 25.36 -3.26
C PHE A 106 3.97 26.06 -3.05
N SER A 107 4.56 25.86 -1.89
CA SER A 107 5.82 26.54 -1.63
C SER A 107 6.86 26.02 -2.62
N ALA A 108 7.61 26.90 -3.23
CA ALA A 108 8.74 26.56 -4.10
C ALA A 108 9.65 25.49 -3.46
N LYS A 109 9.73 25.50 -2.13
CA LYS A 109 10.46 24.55 -1.32
C LYS A 109 10.11 23.07 -1.61
N TYR A 110 8.83 22.77 -1.86
CA TYR A 110 8.43 21.38 -2.19
C TYR A 110 8.70 21.07 -3.66
N PHE A 111 8.45 22.04 -4.56
CA PHE A 111 8.70 21.85 -5.99
C PHE A 111 10.19 21.73 -6.31
N ASP A 112 11.02 22.52 -5.63
CA ASP A 112 12.46 22.49 -5.85
C ASP A 112 13.07 21.13 -5.51
N LYS A 113 12.53 20.48 -4.47
CA LYS A 113 12.95 19.12 -4.10
C LYS A 113 12.64 18.09 -5.18
N PHE A 114 11.56 18.30 -5.93
CA PHE A 114 11.06 17.34 -6.91
C PHE A 114 11.32 17.77 -8.36
N ARG A 115 12.08 18.85 -8.60
CA ARG A 115 12.48 19.21 -9.97
C ARG A 115 13.50 18.19 -10.51
N PRO A 116 13.37 17.79 -11.78
CA PRO A 116 12.59 18.43 -12.85
C PRO A 116 11.21 17.78 -13.12
N PHE A 117 10.55 17.24 -12.14
CA PHE A 117 9.31 16.50 -12.35
C PHE A 117 8.15 17.43 -12.73
N ASP A 118 7.36 17.01 -13.72
CA ASP A 118 6.18 17.77 -14.19
C ASP A 118 4.97 17.60 -13.27
N ALA A 119 5.00 16.58 -12.41
CA ALA A 119 3.90 16.28 -11.48
C ALA A 119 4.44 15.62 -10.22
N ILE A 120 3.66 15.74 -9.14
CA ILE A 120 3.88 15.00 -7.88
C ILE A 120 2.53 14.49 -7.40
N PHE A 121 2.55 13.52 -6.50
CA PHE A 121 1.35 13.05 -5.80
C PHE A 121 1.26 13.65 -4.41
N LEU A 122 0.04 14.02 -4.00
CA LEU A 122 -0.31 14.25 -2.61
C LEU A 122 -1.03 13.00 -2.11
N LYS A 123 -0.54 12.38 -1.04
CA LYS A 123 -1.08 11.13 -0.49
C LYS A 123 -1.18 11.21 1.02
N PRO A 124 -2.24 10.67 1.65
CA PRO A 124 -2.23 10.50 3.10
C PRO A 124 -1.10 9.56 3.53
N GLN A 125 -0.50 9.80 4.69
CA GLN A 125 0.50 8.88 5.25
C GLN A 125 -0.12 7.52 5.57
N GLU A 126 -1.34 7.52 6.07
CA GLU A 126 -2.08 6.32 6.44
C GLU A 126 -3.42 6.31 5.73
N ASP A 127 -3.64 5.35 4.92
CA ASP A 127 -4.92 4.99 4.30
C ASP A 127 -4.68 3.99 3.17
N GLY A 128 -5.77 3.32 2.79
CA GLY A 128 -5.78 2.37 1.67
C GLY A 128 -6.75 2.82 0.59
N SER A 129 -6.90 1.97 -0.45
CA SER A 129 -7.88 2.12 -1.52
C SER A 129 -7.83 3.47 -2.28
N SER A 130 -6.65 4.07 -2.34
CA SER A 130 -6.40 5.34 -3.07
C SER A 130 -7.25 6.53 -2.61
N ILE A 131 -7.79 6.49 -1.39
CA ILE A 131 -8.57 7.61 -0.84
C ILE A 131 -7.63 8.82 -0.65
N ASP A 132 -8.07 10.00 -1.09
CA ASP A 132 -7.35 11.28 -0.98
C ASP A 132 -5.97 11.27 -1.65
N ILE A 133 -5.80 10.53 -2.74
CA ILE A 133 -4.60 10.58 -3.58
C ILE A 133 -4.87 11.54 -4.75
N PHE A 134 -4.01 12.55 -4.90
CA PHE A 134 -4.19 13.59 -5.92
C PHE A 134 -2.90 13.82 -6.69
N LYS A 135 -3.02 13.99 -8.00
CA LYS A 135 -1.91 14.40 -8.87
C LYS A 135 -1.83 15.92 -8.89
N ILE A 136 -0.68 16.46 -8.52
CA ILE A 136 -0.43 17.90 -8.42
C ILE A 136 0.54 18.31 -9.53
N THR A 137 0.11 19.25 -10.37
CA THR A 137 0.92 19.77 -11.47
C THR A 137 1.26 21.26 -11.32
N ASN A 138 0.49 21.97 -10.49
CA ASN A 138 0.66 23.41 -10.27
C ASN A 138 -0.02 23.81 -8.96
N GLU A 139 0.06 25.10 -8.66
CA GLU A 139 -0.52 25.68 -7.44
C GLU A 139 -2.04 25.49 -7.39
N GLU A 140 -2.72 25.67 -8.52
CA GLU A 140 -4.18 25.51 -8.59
C GLU A 140 -4.60 24.07 -8.29
N SER A 141 -3.94 23.07 -8.90
CA SER A 141 -4.24 21.66 -8.64
C SER A 141 -3.97 21.29 -7.18
N ASN A 142 -2.95 21.89 -6.55
CA ASN A 142 -2.69 21.69 -5.11
C ASN A 142 -3.84 22.22 -4.25
N ARG A 143 -4.31 23.44 -4.53
CA ARG A 143 -5.46 24.03 -3.81
C ARG A 143 -6.72 23.19 -3.98
N ASN A 144 -6.97 22.74 -5.20
CA ASN A 144 -8.14 21.90 -5.52
C ASN A 144 -8.06 20.56 -4.78
N ALA A 145 -6.87 19.95 -4.70
CA ALA A 145 -6.64 18.70 -3.96
C ALA A 145 -6.94 18.88 -2.46
N ILE A 146 -6.42 19.97 -1.86
CA ILE A 146 -6.65 20.28 -0.44
C ILE A 146 -8.16 20.46 -0.18
N LYS A 147 -8.84 21.17 -1.07
CA LYS A 147 -10.30 21.42 -0.97
C LYS A 147 -11.10 20.12 -1.10
N ALA A 148 -10.69 19.23 -2.01
CA ALA A 148 -11.38 17.96 -2.28
C ALA A 148 -11.08 16.87 -1.24
N CYS A 149 -10.05 17.08 -0.42
CA CYS A 149 -9.59 16.08 0.55
C CYS A 149 -10.69 15.76 1.57
N SER A 150 -10.98 14.47 1.77
CA SER A 150 -12.03 14.04 2.69
C SER A 150 -11.64 14.26 4.16
N ASN A 151 -10.34 14.15 4.48
CA ASN A 151 -9.83 14.38 5.83
C ASN A 151 -8.48 15.09 5.77
N PRO A 152 -8.48 16.44 5.74
CA PRO A 152 -7.23 17.21 5.69
C PRO A 152 -6.48 17.30 7.03
N ASN A 153 -7.08 16.84 8.12
CA ASN A 153 -6.52 16.97 9.48
C ASN A 153 -5.71 15.74 9.89
N ARG A 154 -4.84 15.26 8.98
CA ARG A 154 -3.96 14.12 9.21
C ARG A 154 -2.64 14.34 8.48
N GLY A 155 -1.70 13.44 8.65
CA GLY A 155 -0.41 13.52 7.97
C GLY A 155 -0.50 13.12 6.51
N PHE A 156 0.26 13.80 5.67
CA PHE A 156 0.38 13.55 4.23
C PHE A 156 1.83 13.43 3.82
N ILE A 157 2.04 12.96 2.60
CA ILE A 157 3.33 13.08 1.92
C ILE A 157 3.07 13.69 0.53
N TYR A 158 4.03 14.47 0.07
CA TYR A 158 4.20 14.75 -1.36
C TYR A 158 5.19 13.74 -1.88
N GLU A 159 4.85 13.09 -2.98
CA GLU A 159 5.66 12.02 -3.56
C GLU A 159 5.93 12.28 -5.03
N GLU A 160 7.14 12.01 -5.46
CA GLU A 160 7.53 12.04 -6.85
C GLU A 160 6.58 11.21 -7.72
N TYR A 161 6.09 11.79 -8.80
CA TYR A 161 5.35 11.05 -9.82
C TYR A 161 6.34 10.39 -10.77
N ILE A 162 6.34 9.08 -10.79
CA ILE A 162 7.13 8.31 -11.75
C ILE A 162 6.18 7.82 -12.83
N GLU A 163 6.44 8.25 -14.08
CA GLU A 163 5.69 7.77 -15.23
C GLU A 163 6.24 6.41 -15.65
N GLY A 164 5.39 5.39 -15.71
CA GLY A 164 5.84 4.06 -16.08
C GLY A 164 4.78 3.00 -15.84
N LYS A 165 5.18 1.76 -16.06
CA LYS A 165 4.29 0.61 -15.86
C LYS A 165 4.25 0.24 -14.38
N GLU A 166 3.05 -0.04 -13.91
CA GLU A 166 2.83 -0.53 -12.55
C GLU A 166 2.80 -2.05 -12.51
N PHE A 167 3.41 -2.60 -11.49
CA PHE A 167 3.48 -4.04 -11.26
C PHE A 167 3.15 -4.35 -9.81
N THR A 168 2.70 -5.58 -9.59
CA THR A 168 2.58 -6.11 -8.25
C THR A 168 3.22 -7.50 -8.20
N VAL A 169 3.95 -7.77 -7.11
CA VAL A 169 4.58 -9.06 -6.86
C VAL A 169 4.01 -9.60 -5.56
N THR A 170 3.36 -10.75 -5.63
CA THR A 170 2.89 -11.47 -4.45
C THR A 170 4.03 -12.35 -3.95
N ILE A 171 4.28 -12.30 -2.64
CA ILE A 171 5.27 -13.15 -1.96
C ILE A 171 4.53 -14.00 -0.94
N VAL A 172 4.80 -15.31 -0.97
CA VAL A 172 4.28 -16.26 0.02
C VAL A 172 5.44 -17.11 0.49
N ASP A 173 5.70 -17.14 1.78
CA ASP A 173 6.79 -17.93 2.40
C ASP A 173 8.13 -17.74 1.67
N ASP A 174 8.51 -16.47 1.45
CA ASP A 174 9.75 -16.05 0.77
C ASP A 174 9.81 -16.38 -0.73
N GLU A 175 8.75 -16.92 -1.33
CA GLU A 175 8.69 -17.18 -2.77
C GLU A 175 7.90 -16.09 -3.50
N CYS A 176 8.50 -15.54 -4.56
CA CYS A 176 7.83 -14.59 -5.44
C CYS A 176 6.96 -15.35 -6.45
N PHE A 177 5.70 -14.97 -6.54
CA PHE A 177 4.83 -15.42 -7.63
C PHE A 177 5.09 -14.55 -8.87
N PRO A 178 4.71 -15.02 -10.07
CA PRO A 178 4.92 -14.24 -11.30
C PRO A 178 4.35 -12.83 -11.18
N PRO A 179 5.13 -11.80 -11.52
CA PRO A 179 4.65 -10.41 -11.45
C PRO A 179 3.43 -10.18 -12.34
N ILE A 180 2.54 -9.34 -11.86
CA ILE A 180 1.33 -8.92 -12.58
C ILE A 180 1.49 -7.44 -12.96
N GLU A 181 1.23 -7.09 -14.20
CA GLU A 181 1.14 -5.70 -14.64
C GLU A 181 -0.27 -5.18 -14.37
N ILE A 182 -0.34 -4.02 -13.72
CA ILE A 182 -1.58 -3.33 -13.39
C ILE A 182 -1.78 -2.23 -14.43
N ILE A 183 -2.81 -2.34 -15.25
CA ILE A 183 -3.12 -1.34 -16.27
C ILE A 183 -4.40 -0.62 -15.86
N SER A 184 -4.26 0.65 -15.52
CA SER A 184 -5.41 1.52 -15.31
C SER A 184 -5.86 2.06 -16.67
N LYS A 185 -7.13 1.94 -17.02
CA LYS A 185 -7.66 2.48 -18.27
C LYS A 185 -7.71 4.01 -18.28
N ASN A 186 -7.60 4.63 -17.13
CA ASN A 186 -7.55 6.09 -17.05
C ASN A 186 -6.17 6.50 -16.54
N GLU A 187 -5.37 7.02 -17.44
CA GLU A 187 -4.02 7.54 -17.13
C GLU A 187 -4.05 8.73 -16.18
N PHE A 188 -5.21 9.20 -15.80
CA PHE A 188 -5.34 10.39 -14.98
C PHE A 188 -6.31 10.15 -13.83
N TYR A 189 -5.81 10.33 -12.63
CA TYR A 189 -6.63 10.45 -11.44
C TYR A 189 -7.37 11.79 -11.49
N ASP A 190 -8.38 11.86 -12.34
CA ASP A 190 -9.35 12.93 -12.22
C ASP A 190 -10.33 12.50 -11.12
N TYR A 191 -10.69 13.43 -10.26
CA TYR A 191 -11.58 13.17 -9.12
C TYR A 191 -12.87 12.45 -9.57
N ASP A 192 -13.36 12.78 -10.76
CA ASP A 192 -14.55 12.14 -11.32
C ASP A 192 -14.31 10.73 -11.86
N ALA A 193 -13.09 10.40 -12.25
CA ALA A 193 -12.77 9.10 -12.83
C ALA A 193 -12.63 7.99 -11.78
N LYS A 194 -12.35 8.36 -10.53
CA LYS A 194 -12.17 7.41 -9.42
C LYS A 194 -13.42 6.61 -9.09
N TYR A 195 -14.59 7.19 -9.34
CA TYR A 195 -15.87 6.58 -9.01
C TYR A 195 -16.56 5.91 -10.20
N LEU A 196 -16.02 6.04 -11.41
CA LEU A 196 -16.71 5.64 -12.63
C LEU A 196 -16.03 4.52 -13.45
N SER A 197 -14.83 4.06 -13.08
CA SER A 197 -14.21 3.00 -13.87
C SER A 197 -13.76 1.80 -13.01
N ASP A 198 -14.60 0.79 -12.99
CA ASP A 198 -14.32 -0.54 -12.45
C ASP A 198 -13.39 -1.38 -13.36
N LYS A 199 -12.53 -0.76 -14.15
CA LYS A 199 -11.79 -1.52 -15.16
C LYS A 199 -10.27 -1.35 -15.04
N THR A 200 -9.75 -1.77 -13.90
CA THR A 200 -8.33 -2.13 -13.80
C THR A 200 -8.14 -3.47 -14.49
N ILE A 201 -7.20 -3.53 -15.42
CA ILE A 201 -6.84 -4.77 -16.10
C ILE A 201 -5.58 -5.32 -15.43
N LEU A 202 -5.65 -6.57 -15.01
CA LEU A 202 -4.52 -7.30 -14.46
C LEU A 202 -4.06 -8.31 -15.52
N LYS A 203 -2.78 -8.30 -15.85
CA LYS A 203 -2.23 -9.27 -16.78
C LYS A 203 -0.83 -9.72 -16.34
N GLU A 204 -0.45 -10.91 -16.74
CA GLU A 204 0.91 -11.39 -16.51
C GLU A 204 1.91 -10.40 -17.10
N ALA A 205 2.89 -9.99 -16.31
CA ALA A 205 3.88 -9.00 -16.71
C ALA A 205 4.79 -9.57 -17.81
N LYS A 206 5.00 -8.78 -18.86
CA LYS A 206 5.95 -9.14 -19.93
C LYS A 206 7.29 -8.48 -19.61
N LEU A 207 8.11 -9.18 -18.86
CA LEU A 207 9.43 -8.74 -18.43
C LEU A 207 10.50 -9.63 -19.06
N ASN A 208 11.62 -9.05 -19.45
CA ASN A 208 12.77 -9.85 -19.87
C ASN A 208 13.41 -10.50 -18.63
N ARG A 209 14.37 -11.41 -18.86
CA ARG A 209 15.01 -12.18 -17.78
C ARG A 209 15.64 -11.27 -16.71
N ASN A 210 16.34 -10.23 -17.14
CA ASN A 210 17.03 -9.33 -16.20
C ASN A 210 16.02 -8.51 -15.38
N GLU A 211 14.97 -8.01 -16.03
CA GLU A 211 13.89 -7.29 -15.36
C GLU A 211 13.17 -8.18 -14.34
N LEU A 212 12.92 -9.46 -14.71
CA LEU A 212 12.28 -10.41 -13.80
C LEU A 212 13.14 -10.67 -12.55
N ILE A 213 14.44 -10.85 -12.74
CA ILE A 213 15.38 -11.02 -11.62
C ILE A 213 15.37 -9.78 -10.73
N GLU A 214 15.41 -8.60 -11.34
CA GLU A 214 15.47 -7.33 -10.61
C GLU A 214 14.19 -7.04 -9.81
N ILE A 215 13.01 -7.22 -10.43
CA ILE A 215 11.75 -6.95 -9.75
C ILE A 215 11.54 -7.91 -8.57
N ASN A 216 11.86 -9.19 -8.76
CA ASN A 216 11.76 -10.18 -7.68
C ASN A 216 12.74 -9.88 -6.56
N LYS A 217 13.96 -9.46 -6.90
CA LYS A 217 14.96 -9.09 -5.90
C LYS A 217 14.48 -7.89 -5.07
N ILE A 218 14.04 -6.81 -5.72
CA ILE A 218 13.61 -5.61 -4.98
C ILE A 218 12.36 -5.90 -4.14
N ALA A 219 11.42 -6.69 -4.64
CA ALA A 219 10.24 -7.09 -3.88
C ALA A 219 10.62 -7.91 -2.64
N THR A 220 11.54 -8.89 -2.79
CA THR A 220 12.04 -9.71 -1.69
C THR A 220 12.80 -8.86 -0.67
N ASP A 221 13.66 -7.96 -1.13
CA ASP A 221 14.42 -7.06 -0.26
C ASP A 221 13.48 -6.17 0.56
N ALA A 222 12.43 -5.65 -0.06
CA ALA A 222 11.42 -4.82 0.63
C ALA A 222 10.64 -5.65 1.67
N PHE A 223 10.22 -6.85 1.30
CA PHE A 223 9.52 -7.79 2.20
C PHE A 223 10.37 -8.04 3.46
N LYS A 224 11.65 -8.33 3.27
CA LYS A 224 12.58 -8.61 4.37
C LYS A 224 12.89 -7.36 5.20
N ALA A 225 13.14 -6.22 4.55
CA ALA A 225 13.48 -4.98 5.24
C ALA A 225 12.34 -4.53 6.18
N LEU A 226 11.10 -4.79 5.81
CA LEU A 226 9.93 -4.44 6.62
C LEU A 226 9.52 -5.55 7.59
N ASN A 227 10.27 -6.65 7.63
CA ASN A 227 10.00 -7.81 8.48
C ASN A 227 8.62 -8.40 8.22
N CYS A 228 8.25 -8.50 6.96
CA CYS A 228 7.00 -9.18 6.56
C CYS A 228 7.13 -10.68 6.83
N ASP A 229 6.00 -11.33 7.05
CA ASP A 229 5.95 -12.75 7.36
C ASP A 229 4.74 -13.38 6.65
N GLY A 230 4.88 -14.63 6.29
CA GLY A 230 3.84 -15.43 5.66
C GLY A 230 3.54 -14.98 4.24
N TRP A 231 2.96 -13.80 4.07
CA TRP A 231 2.62 -13.30 2.74
C TRP A 231 2.51 -11.78 2.71
N ALA A 232 2.70 -11.21 1.53
CA ALA A 232 2.45 -9.79 1.26
C ALA A 232 2.41 -9.56 -0.26
N ARG A 233 1.88 -8.43 -0.66
CA ARG A 233 1.91 -7.95 -2.03
C ARG A 233 2.74 -6.67 -2.07
N VAL A 234 3.77 -6.65 -2.92
CA VAL A 234 4.63 -5.48 -3.11
C VAL A 234 4.23 -4.82 -4.42
N ASP A 235 3.83 -3.56 -4.35
CA ASP A 235 3.43 -2.77 -5.52
C ASP A 235 4.61 -1.89 -5.95
N LEU A 236 4.92 -1.92 -7.25
CA LEU A 236 6.11 -1.27 -7.83
C LEU A 236 5.76 -0.52 -9.09
N ILE A 237 6.62 0.45 -9.45
CA ILE A 237 6.55 1.10 -10.74
C ILE A 237 7.93 1.02 -11.41
N GLN A 238 7.95 0.80 -12.73
CA GLN A 238 9.18 0.84 -13.52
C GLN A 238 9.29 2.23 -14.16
N GLY A 239 10.32 2.97 -13.77
CA GLY A 239 10.56 4.28 -14.32
C GLY A 239 11.15 4.25 -15.73
N SER A 240 11.26 5.41 -16.36
CA SER A 240 11.88 5.57 -17.68
C SER A 240 13.36 5.17 -17.71
N ASP A 241 14.01 5.16 -16.53
CA ASP A 241 15.38 4.68 -16.34
C ASP A 241 15.49 3.15 -16.35
N GLY A 242 14.35 2.46 -16.48
CA GLY A 242 14.26 0.99 -16.44
C GLY A 242 14.28 0.40 -15.04
N LYS A 243 14.52 1.20 -14.01
CA LYS A 243 14.59 0.72 -12.62
C LYS A 243 13.21 0.56 -12.01
N PHE A 244 13.10 -0.34 -11.04
CA PHE A 244 11.88 -0.55 -10.27
C PHE A 244 11.93 0.24 -8.96
N TYR A 245 10.79 0.79 -8.57
CA TYR A 245 10.62 1.59 -7.35
C TYR A 245 9.44 1.04 -6.57
N VAL A 246 9.65 0.74 -5.29
CA VAL A 246 8.57 0.24 -4.42
C VAL A 246 7.65 1.39 -4.05
N ILE A 247 6.36 1.23 -4.33
CA ILE A 247 5.32 2.19 -4.00
C ILE A 247 4.75 1.90 -2.61
N GLU A 248 4.31 0.67 -2.40
CA GLU A 248 3.73 0.25 -1.11
C GLU A 248 3.80 -1.26 -0.94
N ILE A 249 3.59 -1.71 0.30
CA ILE A 249 3.48 -3.13 0.64
C ILE A 249 2.15 -3.33 1.37
N ASN A 250 1.40 -4.32 0.90
CA ASN A 250 0.11 -4.69 1.47
C ASN A 250 0.28 -6.02 2.20
N THR A 251 0.07 -6.00 3.51
CA THR A 251 0.30 -7.17 4.39
C THR A 251 -0.94 -8.09 4.51
N VAL A 252 -2.11 -7.62 4.08
CA VAL A 252 -3.32 -8.45 3.99
C VAL A 252 -3.90 -8.30 2.57
N PRO A 253 -3.22 -8.86 1.55
CA PRO A 253 -3.66 -8.69 0.16
C PRO A 253 -5.07 -9.23 -0.07
N GLY A 254 -5.84 -8.53 -0.92
CA GLY A 254 -7.14 -9.02 -1.36
C GLY A 254 -7.01 -10.30 -2.18
N MET A 255 -7.86 -11.28 -1.89
CA MET A 255 -7.88 -12.59 -2.57
C MET A 255 -9.09 -12.72 -3.51
N THR A 256 -9.68 -11.58 -3.90
CA THR A 256 -10.80 -11.54 -4.83
C THR A 256 -10.33 -11.02 -6.17
N UNK A 257 -10.76 -11.70 -6.94
CA UNK A 257 -10.40 -11.39 -8.15
C UNK A 257 -10.15 -11.02 -8.99
#